data_efaec1a1a120ee8df8b30499d6213aa0
#
_entry.id   efaec1a1a120ee8df8b30499d6213aa0
#
_cell.length_a   1.000
_cell.length_b   1.000
_cell.length_c   1.000
_cell.angle_alpha   90.00
_cell.angle_beta   90.00
_cell.angle_gamma   90.00
#
_symmetry.space_group_name_H-M   'P 1'
#
loop_
_entity.id
_entity.type
_entity.pdbx_description
1 polymer ?
#
loop_
_entity_poly.entity_id
_entity_poly.type
_entity_poly.pdbx_seq_one_letter_code
_entity_poly.pdbx_strand_id
1 'polypeptide(L)'
;ETEEAWQVLITTLEKLLPVAEKHGVILAFEPEVNNVANTISKSLRLIEEMKSPNLKIVMDAANIFGKGELPQMSEILDQAFELLGDHIALAHAKDLDRDGDAGHLAAGTGLLDYDRYVSLLCSLPFDVPVILHGLNEDQVDGCVSMLNRLARSN
;
A
#
# COMPACT_ATOMS: atom_id res chain seq x y z
N GLU A 1 10.55 -15.51 6.68
CA GLU A 1 11.45 -14.57 6.01
C GLU A 1 12.85 -14.67 6.58
N THR A 2 13.84 -14.68 5.70
CA THR A 2 15.24 -14.81 6.08
C THR A 2 15.99 -13.51 5.79
N GLU A 3 17.03 -13.23 6.55
CA GLU A 3 17.97 -12.13 6.26
C GLU A 3 18.57 -12.28 4.85
N GLU A 4 18.71 -13.51 4.39
CA GLU A 4 19.17 -13.81 3.04
C GLU A 4 18.21 -13.26 1.95
N ALA A 5 16.89 -13.43 2.12
CA ALA A 5 15.89 -12.86 1.21
C ALA A 5 15.92 -11.33 1.23
N TRP A 6 16.14 -10.73 2.41
CA TRP A 6 16.32 -9.28 2.55
C TRP A 6 17.54 -8.79 1.75
N GLN A 7 18.70 -9.45 1.89
CA GLN A 7 19.91 -9.09 1.17
C GLN A 7 19.76 -9.22 -0.36
N VAL A 8 19.00 -10.22 -0.82
CA VAL A 8 18.67 -10.35 -2.25
C VAL A 8 17.83 -9.17 -2.73
N LEU A 9 16.83 -8.74 -1.95
CA LEU A 9 16.02 -7.56 -2.26
C LEU A 9 16.88 -6.29 -2.33
N ILE A 10 17.71 -6.03 -1.32
CA ILE A 10 18.63 -4.88 -1.28
C ILE A 10 19.53 -4.88 -2.52
N THR A 11 20.24 -5.98 -2.78
CA THR A 11 21.17 -6.09 -3.91
C THR A 11 20.48 -5.90 -5.25
N THR A 12 19.21 -6.30 -5.36
CA THR A 12 18.39 -6.10 -6.57
C THR A 12 18.05 -4.62 -6.75
N LEU A 13 17.59 -3.96 -5.70
CA LEU A 13 17.25 -2.54 -5.73
C LEU A 13 18.48 -1.65 -5.97
N GLU A 14 19.64 -1.97 -5.40
CA GLU A 14 20.91 -1.28 -5.68
C GLU A 14 21.28 -1.24 -7.18
N LYS A 15 20.86 -2.27 -7.94
CA LYS A 15 21.06 -2.32 -9.40
C LYS A 15 19.98 -1.59 -10.18
N LEU A 16 18.75 -1.61 -9.70
CA LEU A 16 17.59 -1.04 -10.41
C LEU A 16 17.45 0.46 -10.18
N LEU A 17 17.69 0.94 -8.95
CA LEU A 17 17.47 2.35 -8.60
C LEU A 17 18.33 3.33 -9.43
N PRO A 18 19.62 3.09 -9.69
CA PRO A 18 20.41 3.97 -10.57
C PRO A 18 19.83 4.05 -12.00
N VAL A 19 19.21 2.98 -12.49
CA VAL A 19 18.54 2.98 -13.80
C VAL A 19 17.25 3.80 -13.73
N ALA A 20 16.44 3.61 -12.69
CA ALA A 20 15.23 4.38 -12.46
C ALA A 20 15.52 5.89 -12.35
N GLU A 21 16.53 6.26 -11.56
CA GLU A 21 16.98 7.64 -11.39
C GLU A 21 17.43 8.25 -12.72
N LYS A 22 18.25 7.54 -13.47
CA LYS A 22 18.74 7.97 -14.79
C LYS A 22 17.60 8.27 -15.78
N HIS A 23 16.52 7.52 -15.69
CA HIS A 23 15.37 7.64 -16.60
C HIS A 23 14.19 8.42 -16.01
N GLY A 24 14.32 8.94 -14.79
CA GLY A 24 13.25 9.67 -14.10
C GLY A 24 12.01 8.82 -13.81
N VAL A 25 12.20 7.51 -13.57
CA VAL A 25 11.13 6.56 -13.28
C VAL A 25 11.06 6.29 -11.78
N ILE A 26 9.85 6.25 -11.23
CA ILE A 26 9.60 5.79 -9.87
C ILE A 26 9.47 4.26 -9.87
N LEU A 27 10.24 3.61 -9.00
CA LEU A 27 10.02 2.23 -8.62
C LEU A 27 9.18 2.23 -7.36
N ALA A 28 7.99 1.66 -7.42
CA ALA A 28 7.15 1.52 -6.24
C ALA A 28 7.00 0.04 -5.89
N PHE A 29 7.23 -0.30 -4.62
CA PHE A 29 6.96 -1.63 -4.10
C PHE A 29 5.69 -1.63 -3.24
N GLU A 30 5.03 -2.76 -3.17
CA GLU A 30 3.81 -2.96 -2.41
C GLU A 30 4.12 -3.74 -1.13
N PRO A 31 3.93 -3.14 0.07
CA PRO A 31 3.94 -3.89 1.31
C PRO A 31 2.82 -4.92 1.32
N GLU A 32 3.17 -6.18 1.56
CA GLU A 32 2.21 -7.27 1.57
C GLU A 32 2.68 -8.37 2.54
N VAL A 33 1.77 -8.89 3.35
CA VAL A 33 2.04 -9.86 4.42
C VAL A 33 2.81 -11.11 3.98
N ASN A 34 2.75 -11.47 2.70
CA ASN A 34 3.44 -12.63 2.13
C ASN A 34 4.77 -12.29 1.43
N ASN A 35 5.14 -11.00 1.37
CA ASN A 35 6.36 -10.53 0.71
C ASN A 35 7.55 -10.37 1.68
N VAL A 36 8.72 -9.97 1.17
CA VAL A 36 9.92 -9.69 1.98
C VAL A 36 9.69 -8.45 2.84
N ALA A 37 9.16 -7.37 2.25
CA ALA A 37 8.73 -6.16 2.96
C ALA A 37 7.27 -6.33 3.44
N ASN A 38 7.03 -7.23 4.38
CA ASN A 38 5.70 -7.69 4.79
C ASN A 38 5.10 -6.96 5.99
N THR A 39 5.78 -5.96 6.51
CA THR A 39 5.28 -5.11 7.59
C THR A 39 5.56 -3.64 7.29
N ILE A 40 4.80 -2.75 7.93
CA ILE A 40 5.00 -1.31 7.88
C ILE A 40 6.45 -0.95 8.27
N SER A 41 6.95 -1.52 9.36
CA SER A 41 8.32 -1.27 9.84
C SER A 41 9.40 -1.74 8.87
N LYS A 42 9.22 -2.89 8.21
CA LYS A 42 10.17 -3.35 7.18
C LYS A 42 10.10 -2.50 5.92
N SER A 43 8.92 -2.01 5.56
CA SER A 43 8.77 -1.11 4.43
C SER A 43 9.48 0.22 4.68
N LEU A 44 9.35 0.77 5.87
CA LEU A 44 10.11 1.96 6.27
C LEU A 44 11.63 1.68 6.26
N ARG A 45 12.05 0.57 6.85
CA ARG A 45 13.46 0.14 6.83
C ARG A 45 14.01 0.07 5.40
N LEU A 46 13.25 -0.48 4.46
CA LEU A 46 13.66 -0.56 3.05
C LEU A 46 13.88 0.83 2.43
N ILE A 47 12.95 1.75 2.64
CA ILE A 47 13.08 3.14 2.19
C ILE A 47 14.32 3.80 2.80
N GLU A 48 14.54 3.64 4.11
CA GLU A 48 15.66 4.23 4.84
C GLU A 48 17.03 3.63 4.45
N GLU A 49 17.10 2.32 4.16
CA GLU A 49 18.33 1.68 3.70
C GLU A 49 18.69 2.11 2.29
N MET A 50 17.73 2.16 1.37
CA MET A 50 17.98 2.48 -0.03
C MET A 50 18.23 3.98 -0.28
N LYS A 51 17.61 4.88 0.49
CA LYS A 51 17.80 6.36 0.43
C LYS A 51 17.63 6.95 -0.97
N SER A 52 16.84 6.34 -1.83
CA SER A 52 16.58 6.83 -3.18
C SER A 52 15.24 7.55 -3.25
N PRO A 53 15.18 8.76 -3.82
CA PRO A 53 13.90 9.46 -4.03
C PRO A 53 13.00 8.74 -5.05
N ASN A 54 13.58 7.85 -5.84
CA ASN A 54 12.88 7.06 -6.85
C ASN A 54 12.33 5.74 -6.32
N LEU A 55 12.58 5.39 -5.04
CA LEU A 55 11.90 4.27 -4.39
C LEU A 55 10.69 4.77 -3.61
N LYS A 56 9.52 4.28 -3.95
CA LYS A 56 8.24 4.69 -3.37
C LYS A 56 7.39 3.47 -3.00
N ILE A 57 6.19 3.74 -2.51
CA ILE A 57 5.23 2.73 -2.03
C ILE A 57 3.98 2.72 -2.92
N VAL A 58 3.52 1.53 -3.23
CA VAL A 58 2.12 1.26 -3.58
C VAL A 58 1.39 0.95 -2.29
N MET A 59 0.50 1.82 -1.84
CA MET A 59 -0.29 1.56 -0.63
C MET A 59 -1.52 0.73 -0.98
N ASP A 60 -1.49 -0.56 -0.63
CA ASP A 60 -2.67 -1.43 -0.65
C ASP A 60 -3.04 -1.80 0.78
N ALA A 61 -4.03 -1.08 1.31
CA ALA A 61 -4.45 -1.27 2.69
C ALA A 61 -5.01 -2.68 2.98
N ALA A 62 -5.48 -3.41 1.97
CA ALA A 62 -5.97 -4.77 2.16
C ALA A 62 -4.85 -5.82 2.31
N ASN A 63 -3.58 -5.43 2.15
CA ASN A 63 -2.43 -6.33 2.17
C ASN A 63 -1.54 -6.23 3.43
N ILE A 64 -1.84 -5.31 4.35
CA ILE A 64 -0.92 -4.96 5.45
C ILE A 64 -1.27 -5.59 6.79
N PHE A 65 -2.37 -6.33 6.89
CA PHE A 65 -2.83 -6.93 8.16
C PHE A 65 -2.27 -8.33 8.34
N GLY A 66 -1.33 -8.50 9.28
CA GLY A 66 -0.87 -9.78 9.75
C GLY A 66 -1.95 -10.56 10.49
N LYS A 67 -1.72 -11.84 10.73
CA LYS A 67 -2.71 -12.71 11.37
C LYS A 67 -3.09 -12.23 12.78
N GLY A 68 -4.37 -12.00 13.01
CA GLY A 68 -4.93 -11.52 14.27
C GLY A 68 -4.96 -9.99 14.41
N GLU A 69 -4.60 -9.24 13.36
CA GLU A 69 -4.47 -7.78 13.40
C GLU A 69 -5.73 -7.00 12.97
N LEU A 70 -6.72 -7.64 12.31
CA LEU A 70 -7.95 -6.96 11.90
C LEU A 70 -8.68 -6.20 13.02
N PRO A 71 -8.72 -6.67 14.29
CA PRO A 71 -9.31 -5.89 15.37
C PRO A 71 -8.63 -4.55 15.65
N GLN A 72 -7.39 -4.36 15.18
CA GLN A 72 -6.59 -3.14 15.34
C GLN A 72 -6.46 -2.36 14.01
N MET A 73 -7.42 -2.56 13.09
CA MET A 73 -7.36 -2.02 11.73
C MET A 73 -7.12 -0.51 11.70
N SER A 74 -7.86 0.26 12.49
CA SER A 74 -7.74 1.72 12.52
C SER A 74 -6.35 2.17 12.94
N GLU A 75 -5.79 1.58 14.00
CA GLU A 75 -4.46 1.88 14.51
C GLU A 75 -3.36 1.51 13.52
N ILE A 76 -3.52 0.38 12.82
CA ILE A 76 -2.56 -0.08 11.81
C ILE A 76 -2.60 0.82 10.58
N LEU A 77 -3.79 1.23 10.13
CA LEU A 77 -3.93 2.21 9.05
C LEU A 77 -3.27 3.53 9.41
N ASP A 78 -3.54 4.06 10.61
CA ASP A 78 -2.94 5.30 11.09
C ASP A 78 -1.41 5.21 11.13
N GLN A 79 -0.87 4.14 11.68
CA GLN A 79 0.56 3.90 11.72
C GLN A 79 1.17 3.78 10.31
N ALA A 80 0.48 3.12 9.39
CA ALA A 80 0.96 2.98 8.01
C ALA A 80 1.10 4.35 7.32
N PHE A 81 0.11 5.22 7.50
CA PHE A 81 0.15 6.55 6.91
C PHE A 81 1.09 7.51 7.64
N GLU A 82 1.22 7.41 8.97
CA GLU A 82 2.21 8.18 9.74
C GLU A 82 3.64 7.88 9.29
N LEU A 83 3.97 6.59 9.09
CA LEU A 83 5.34 6.16 8.79
C LEU A 83 5.66 6.16 7.29
N LEU A 84 4.70 5.87 6.44
CA LEU A 84 4.92 5.64 5.01
C LEU A 84 4.25 6.70 4.12
N GLY A 85 3.40 7.57 4.65
CA GLY A 85 2.59 8.51 3.88
C GLY A 85 3.39 9.34 2.87
N ASP A 86 4.51 9.93 3.27
CA ASP A 86 5.39 10.74 2.41
C ASP A 86 6.04 9.94 1.26
N HIS A 87 5.97 8.61 1.34
CA HIS A 87 6.57 7.70 0.38
C HIS A 87 5.56 7.06 -0.58
N ILE A 88 4.26 7.34 -0.42
CA ILE A 88 3.22 6.77 -1.27
C ILE A 88 3.27 7.42 -2.66
N ALA A 89 3.38 6.61 -3.72
CA ALA A 89 3.32 7.06 -5.11
C ALA A 89 1.94 6.80 -5.74
N LEU A 90 1.29 5.72 -5.34
CA LEU A 90 -0.07 5.37 -5.72
C LEU A 90 -0.71 4.48 -4.65
N ALA A 91 -2.02 4.36 -4.68
CA ALA A 91 -2.77 3.50 -3.80
C ALA A 91 -3.61 2.48 -4.59
N HIS A 92 -3.80 1.29 -4.03
CA HIS A 92 -4.75 0.33 -4.52
C HIS A 92 -6.06 0.40 -3.72
N ALA A 93 -7.18 0.28 -4.42
CA ALA A 93 -8.48 0.06 -3.82
C ALA A 93 -8.89 -1.40 -4.04
N LYS A 94 -8.66 -2.19 -3.02
CA LYS A 94 -8.94 -3.63 -2.91
C LYS A 94 -9.45 -3.91 -1.49
N ASP A 95 -10.13 -5.01 -1.27
CA ASP A 95 -10.71 -5.34 0.02
C ASP A 95 -10.31 -6.76 0.49
N LEU A 96 -10.61 -7.06 1.74
CA LEU A 96 -10.29 -8.32 2.40
C LEU A 96 -11.47 -8.81 3.25
N ASP A 97 -11.55 -10.11 3.47
CA ASP A 97 -12.52 -10.73 4.39
C ASP A 97 -11.84 -11.38 5.61
N ARG A 98 -10.51 -11.42 5.63
CA ARG A 98 -9.67 -11.99 6.69
C ARG A 98 -8.30 -11.35 6.69
N ASP A 99 -7.57 -11.50 7.79
CA ASP A 99 -6.18 -11.12 7.93
C ASP A 99 -5.19 -12.29 7.69
N GLY A 100 -3.90 -11.96 7.66
CA GLY A 100 -2.82 -12.94 7.48
C GLY A 100 -2.62 -13.39 6.03
N ASP A 101 -3.32 -12.77 5.08
CA ASP A 101 -3.20 -13.02 3.65
C ASP A 101 -3.43 -11.72 2.87
N ALA A 102 -3.06 -11.68 1.60
CA ALA A 102 -3.35 -10.55 0.73
C ALA A 102 -4.86 -10.43 0.49
N GLY A 103 -5.35 -9.19 0.44
CA GLY A 103 -6.74 -8.91 0.06
C GLY A 103 -7.06 -9.41 -1.34
N HIS A 104 -8.31 -9.78 -1.60
CA HIS A 104 -8.73 -10.41 -2.84
C HIS A 104 -10.15 -10.02 -3.28
N LEU A 105 -10.79 -9.12 -2.56
CA LEU A 105 -12.14 -8.67 -2.83
C LEU A 105 -12.15 -7.30 -3.52
N ALA A 106 -13.22 -7.02 -4.25
CA ALA A 106 -13.45 -5.70 -4.81
C ALA A 106 -13.64 -4.65 -3.70
N ALA A 107 -13.18 -3.43 -3.94
CA ALA A 107 -13.25 -2.32 -3.00
C ALA A 107 -14.67 -2.09 -2.46
N GLY A 108 -14.82 -2.04 -1.14
CA GLY A 108 -16.08 -1.83 -0.44
C GLY A 108 -16.98 -3.07 -0.32
N THR A 109 -16.46 -4.26 -0.62
CA THR A 109 -17.23 -5.52 -0.49
C THR A 109 -16.73 -6.42 0.65
N GLY A 110 -15.71 -6.00 1.39
CA GLY A 110 -15.12 -6.73 2.48
C GLY A 110 -15.20 -6.00 3.83
N LEU A 111 -14.12 -6.07 4.59
CA LEU A 111 -14.02 -5.58 5.96
C LEU A 111 -13.17 -4.32 6.10
N LEU A 112 -12.49 -3.85 5.03
CA LEU A 112 -11.62 -2.68 5.11
C LEU A 112 -12.44 -1.43 5.48
N ASP A 113 -11.98 -0.68 6.46
CA ASP A 113 -12.53 0.63 6.81
C ASP A 113 -12.17 1.66 5.72
N TYR A 114 -12.99 1.71 4.68
CA TYR A 114 -12.82 2.61 3.57
C TYR A 114 -13.02 4.08 3.93
N ASP A 115 -13.86 4.39 4.92
CA ASP A 115 -14.01 5.77 5.42
C ASP A 115 -12.67 6.25 6.00
N ARG A 116 -12.02 5.43 6.83
CA ARG A 116 -10.70 5.74 7.39
C ARG A 116 -9.62 5.79 6.31
N TYR A 117 -9.55 4.78 5.45
CA TYR A 117 -8.52 4.67 4.41
C TYR A 117 -8.56 5.86 3.45
N VAL A 118 -9.74 6.23 2.93
CA VAL A 118 -9.90 7.37 2.04
C VAL A 118 -9.62 8.69 2.75
N SER A 119 -10.04 8.84 4.02
CA SER A 119 -9.71 10.01 4.82
C SER A 119 -8.20 10.20 4.98
N LEU A 120 -7.46 9.14 5.24
CA LEU A 120 -6.00 9.18 5.34
C LEU A 120 -5.35 9.56 4.00
N LEU A 121 -5.81 8.99 2.88
CA LEU A 121 -5.35 9.37 1.54
C LEU A 121 -5.59 10.86 1.25
N CYS A 122 -6.79 11.38 1.57
CA CYS A 122 -7.14 12.78 1.38
C CYS A 122 -6.36 13.73 2.31
N SER A 123 -5.81 13.23 3.42
CA SER A 123 -5.00 14.04 4.35
C SER A 123 -3.56 14.26 3.91
N LEU A 124 -3.08 13.53 2.90
CA LEU A 124 -1.73 13.69 2.37
C LEU A 124 -1.57 15.06 1.69
N PRO A 125 -0.38 15.69 1.74
CA PRO A 125 -0.15 17.02 1.17
C PRO A 125 0.01 17.02 -0.36
N PHE A 126 -0.30 15.91 -1.02
CA PHE A 126 -0.24 15.72 -2.47
C PHE A 126 -1.30 14.72 -2.94
N ASP A 127 -1.66 14.81 -4.21
CA ASP A 127 -2.62 13.89 -4.83
C ASP A 127 -2.01 12.50 -5.02
N VAL A 128 -2.74 11.46 -4.59
CA VAL A 128 -2.37 10.06 -4.80
C VAL A 128 -3.36 9.43 -5.77
N PRO A 129 -2.91 8.92 -6.93
CA PRO A 129 -3.77 8.15 -7.81
C PRO A 129 -4.21 6.86 -7.13
N VAL A 130 -5.51 6.54 -7.23
CA VAL A 130 -6.09 5.32 -6.67
C VAL A 130 -6.49 4.39 -7.81
N ILE A 131 -5.95 3.17 -7.81
CA ILE A 131 -6.20 2.14 -8.83
C ILE A 131 -7.08 1.06 -8.22
N LEU A 132 -8.20 0.77 -8.87
CA LEU A 132 -9.04 -0.38 -8.52
C LEU A 132 -8.29 -1.68 -8.82
N HIS A 133 -8.28 -2.60 -7.87
CA HIS A 133 -7.58 -3.87 -7.97
C HIS A 133 -8.44 -5.02 -7.40
N GLY A 134 -8.24 -6.24 -7.89
CA GLY A 134 -8.91 -7.44 -7.36
C GLY A 134 -10.43 -7.49 -7.64
N LEU A 135 -10.90 -6.97 -8.78
CA LEU A 135 -12.33 -6.89 -9.09
C LEU A 135 -12.63 -7.37 -10.53
N ASN A 136 -13.89 -7.66 -10.78
CA ASN A 136 -14.44 -7.94 -12.12
C ASN A 136 -14.99 -6.65 -12.74
N GLU A 137 -15.20 -6.66 -14.06
CA GLU A 137 -15.67 -5.50 -14.82
C GLU A 137 -17.03 -4.95 -14.32
N ASP A 138 -17.96 -5.83 -13.94
CA ASP A 138 -19.27 -5.48 -13.43
C ASP A 138 -19.25 -4.79 -12.04
N GLN A 139 -18.14 -4.86 -11.33
CA GLN A 139 -17.95 -4.22 -10.02
C GLN A 139 -17.36 -2.82 -10.12
N VAL A 140 -16.80 -2.42 -11.27
CA VAL A 140 -16.07 -1.15 -11.44
C VAL A 140 -16.93 0.06 -11.06
N ASP A 141 -18.13 0.18 -11.60
CA ASP A 141 -19.00 1.35 -11.38
C ASP A 141 -19.37 1.51 -9.90
N GLY A 142 -19.61 0.41 -9.19
CA GLY A 142 -19.88 0.41 -7.75
C GLY A 142 -18.69 0.90 -6.94
N CYS A 143 -17.50 0.37 -7.22
CA CYS A 143 -16.26 0.77 -6.54
C CYS A 143 -15.92 2.25 -6.79
N VAL A 144 -16.00 2.72 -8.04
CA VAL A 144 -15.76 4.12 -8.41
C VAL A 144 -16.75 5.04 -7.70
N SER A 145 -18.04 4.67 -7.69
CA SER A 145 -19.09 5.48 -7.04
C SER A 145 -18.87 5.59 -5.53
N MET A 146 -18.46 4.51 -4.88
CA MET A 146 -18.14 4.48 -3.45
C MET A 146 -16.94 5.38 -3.15
N LEU A 147 -15.81 5.21 -3.85
CA LEU A 147 -14.60 6.01 -3.64
C LEU A 147 -14.84 7.51 -3.87
N ASN A 148 -15.54 7.88 -4.96
CA ASN A 148 -15.88 9.27 -5.23
C ASN A 148 -16.78 9.90 -4.15
N ARG A 149 -17.71 9.14 -3.59
CA ARG A 149 -18.56 9.61 -2.48
C ARG A 149 -17.70 9.88 -1.24
N LEU A 150 -16.82 8.97 -0.86
CA LEU A 150 -15.95 9.11 0.31
C LEU A 150 -14.97 10.26 0.15
N ALA A 151 -14.33 10.40 -1.01
CA ALA A 151 -13.38 11.49 -1.27
C ALA A 151 -14.04 12.90 -1.23
N ARG A 152 -15.34 13.01 -1.53
CA ARG A 152 -16.07 14.30 -1.43
C ARG A 152 -16.51 14.64 -0.01
N SER A 153 -16.47 13.67 0.90
CA SER A 153 -16.89 13.85 2.29
C SER A 153 -15.74 14.26 3.21
N ASN A 154 -14.51 14.17 2.70
CA ASN A 154 -13.27 14.59 3.33
C ASN A 154 -12.73 15.88 2.69
#